data_1813eb75a5e12c7f22e82c7ce00c4659
#
_entry.id   1813eb75a5e12c7f22e82c7ce00c4659
#
_cell.length_a   1.000
_cell.length_b   1.000
_cell.length_c   1.000
_cell.angle_alpha   90.00
_cell.angle_beta   90.00
_cell.angle_gamma   90.00
#
_symmetry.space_group_name_H-M   'P 1'
#
loop_
_entity.id
_entity.type
_entity.pdbx_description
1 polymer ?
#
loop_
_entity_poly.entity_id
_entity_poly.type
_entity_poly.pdbx_seq_one_letter_code
_entity_poly.pdbx_strand_id
1 'polypeptide(L)'
;MKIELQNRQQRARAVYRGIASFYCLLCISLVILYAIRHDAYHLSVSLGALAFPIALPLVWKLPFLKRVWSLDCLILGFVFLAYPLGSCVDLFYWLPGYDKVAHTLSGTFVSLLALILYYCLKPGHAIGRRDKALATAFMILASIAVAGLWEIGEYALAGVVGRDLQRVAATGVADSMQDMIVCTLGTIAAIPVSLRLSDGKKGVLSNMVKDTICLHFGEQTETQGV
;
A
#
# COMPACT_ATOMS: atom_id res chain seq x y z
N MET A 1 4.02 1.44 -28.37
CA MET A 1 3.65 0.99 -27.03
C MET A 1 4.85 0.54 -26.19
N LYS A 2 5.72 -0.40 -26.62
CA LYS A 2 6.91 -0.84 -25.82
C LYS A 2 7.84 0.28 -25.36
N ILE A 3 8.18 1.22 -26.24
CA ILE A 3 9.06 2.37 -25.90
C ILE A 3 8.42 3.25 -24.82
N GLU A 4 7.14 3.50 -24.91
CA GLU A 4 6.39 4.31 -23.93
C GLU A 4 6.33 3.63 -22.56
N LEU A 5 6.09 2.32 -22.53
CA LEU A 5 6.14 1.50 -21.31
C LEU A 5 7.52 1.58 -20.66
N GLN A 6 8.59 1.39 -21.45
CA GLN A 6 9.97 1.48 -20.96
C GLN A 6 10.27 2.86 -20.38
N ASN A 7 9.87 3.93 -21.07
CA ASN A 7 10.05 5.31 -20.58
C ASN A 7 9.29 5.56 -19.26
N ARG A 8 8.05 5.08 -19.13
CA ARG A 8 7.29 5.18 -17.87
C ARG A 8 7.99 4.42 -16.75
N GLN A 9 8.43 3.19 -17.01
CA GLN A 9 9.13 2.37 -16.01
C GLN A 9 10.47 2.99 -15.60
N GLN A 10 11.22 3.59 -16.52
CA GLN A 10 12.47 4.29 -16.19
C GLN A 10 12.22 5.52 -15.30
N ARG A 11 11.21 6.34 -15.62
CA ARG A 11 10.81 7.48 -14.78
C ARG A 11 10.37 7.03 -13.39
N ALA A 12 9.52 6.02 -13.30
CA ALA A 12 9.07 5.46 -12.03
C ALA A 12 10.25 4.90 -11.21
N ARG A 13 11.23 4.26 -11.86
CA ARG A 13 12.46 3.81 -11.21
C ARG A 13 13.28 4.96 -10.62
N ALA A 14 13.38 6.10 -11.33
CA ALA A 14 14.07 7.27 -10.81
C ALA A 14 13.36 7.85 -9.58
N VAL A 15 12.03 7.97 -9.64
CA VAL A 15 11.18 8.40 -8.51
C VAL A 15 11.33 7.45 -7.32
N TYR A 16 11.24 6.14 -7.55
CA TYR A 16 11.46 5.13 -6.51
C TYR A 16 12.80 5.29 -5.80
N ARG A 17 13.88 5.49 -6.56
CA ARG A 17 15.22 5.71 -5.98
C ARG A 17 15.25 6.94 -5.09
N GLY A 18 14.60 8.03 -5.49
CA GLY A 18 14.49 9.24 -4.67
C GLY A 18 13.73 8.97 -3.36
N ILE A 19 12.56 8.34 -3.45
CA ILE A 19 11.76 7.96 -2.27
C ILE A 19 12.56 7.02 -1.36
N ALA A 20 13.19 5.98 -1.91
CA ALA A 20 13.95 5.00 -1.14
C ALA A 20 15.17 5.63 -0.46
N SER A 21 15.88 6.53 -1.16
CA SER A 21 17.01 7.26 -0.56
C SER A 21 16.57 8.14 0.60
N PHE A 22 15.49 8.90 0.45
CA PHE A 22 14.95 9.74 1.52
C PHE A 22 14.45 8.90 2.70
N TYR A 23 13.73 7.80 2.41
CA TYR A 23 13.28 6.83 3.39
C TYR A 23 14.45 6.27 4.23
N CYS A 24 15.51 5.79 3.56
CA CYS A 24 16.69 5.23 4.23
C CYS A 24 17.42 6.29 5.07
N LEU A 25 17.60 7.50 4.52
CA LEU A 25 18.25 8.59 5.25
C LEU A 25 17.49 8.96 6.53
N LEU A 26 16.16 9.07 6.46
CA LEU A 26 15.34 9.32 7.64
C LEU A 26 15.50 8.19 8.66
N CYS A 27 15.32 6.93 8.24
CA CYS A 27 15.40 5.80 9.17
C CYS A 27 16.80 5.67 9.79
N ILE A 28 17.88 5.89 9.04
CA ILE A 28 19.25 5.88 9.58
C ILE A 28 19.41 7.00 10.61
N SER A 29 18.92 8.21 10.33
CA SER A 29 18.96 9.33 11.27
C SER A 29 18.21 9.01 12.56
N LEU A 30 17.04 8.35 12.47
CA LEU A 30 16.27 7.93 13.63
C LEU A 30 16.96 6.82 14.42
N VAL A 31 17.58 5.84 13.74
CA VAL A 31 18.39 4.79 14.39
C VAL A 31 19.51 5.43 15.20
N ILE A 32 20.26 6.37 14.64
CA ILE A 32 21.34 7.08 15.35
C ILE A 32 20.78 7.87 16.54
N LEU A 33 19.69 8.61 16.34
CA LEU A 33 19.04 9.40 17.39
C LEU A 33 18.63 8.54 18.58
N TYR A 34 17.92 7.41 18.30
CA TYR A 34 17.40 6.54 19.37
C TYR A 34 18.50 5.69 20.02
N ALA A 35 19.56 5.37 19.29
CA ALA A 35 20.75 4.75 19.89
C ALA A 35 21.42 5.71 20.91
N ILE A 36 21.58 6.99 20.57
CA ILE A 36 22.13 8.02 21.48
C ILE A 36 21.19 8.24 22.68
N ARG A 37 19.87 8.18 22.47
CA ARG A 37 18.88 8.36 23.53
C ARG A 37 18.66 7.13 24.39
N HIS A 38 19.29 6.00 24.07
CA HIS A 38 19.08 4.69 24.71
C HIS A 38 17.61 4.24 24.71
N ASP A 39 16.85 4.65 23.68
CA ASP A 39 15.45 4.27 23.49
C ASP A 39 15.39 2.96 22.69
N ALA A 40 15.40 1.84 23.40
CA ALA A 40 15.44 0.51 22.78
C ALA A 40 14.20 0.21 21.90
N TYR A 41 13.02 0.73 22.26
CA TYR A 41 11.82 0.51 21.50
C TYR A 41 11.88 1.21 20.13
N HIS A 42 12.04 2.54 20.11
CA HIS A 42 12.09 3.27 18.84
C HIS A 42 13.33 2.92 18.00
N LEU A 43 14.43 2.50 18.65
CA LEU A 43 15.59 1.94 17.95
C LEU A 43 15.21 0.68 17.19
N SER A 44 14.53 -0.28 17.84
CA SER A 44 14.12 -1.54 17.22
C SER A 44 13.13 -1.33 16.08
N VAL A 45 12.15 -0.43 16.28
CA VAL A 45 11.16 -0.05 15.25
C VAL A 45 11.84 0.61 14.04
N SER A 46 12.81 1.51 14.28
CA SER A 46 13.55 2.19 13.20
C SER A 46 14.46 1.24 12.42
N LEU A 47 15.08 0.26 13.09
CA LEU A 47 15.83 -0.82 12.44
C LEU A 47 14.91 -1.70 11.60
N GLY A 48 13.72 -2.05 12.12
CA GLY A 48 12.69 -2.78 11.38
C GLY A 48 12.24 -2.05 10.12
N ALA A 49 12.09 -0.72 10.20
CA ALA A 49 11.73 0.10 9.06
C ALA A 49 12.76 0.01 7.93
N LEU A 50 14.06 -0.04 8.23
CA LEU A 50 15.13 -0.20 7.23
C LEU A 50 15.06 -1.53 6.47
N ALA A 51 14.42 -2.55 7.01
CA ALA A 51 14.23 -3.81 6.31
C ALA A 51 13.29 -3.70 5.10
N PHE A 52 12.36 -2.74 5.10
CA PHE A 52 11.32 -2.63 4.08
C PHE A 52 11.86 -2.33 2.66
N PRO A 53 12.70 -1.32 2.43
CA PRO A 53 13.28 -1.05 1.11
C PRO A 53 14.21 -2.18 0.62
N ILE A 54 14.66 -3.07 1.52
CA ILE A 54 15.44 -4.26 1.18
C ILE A 54 14.49 -5.42 0.83
N ALA A 55 13.42 -5.62 1.60
CA ALA A 55 12.47 -6.71 1.41
C ALA A 55 11.61 -6.53 0.15
N LEU A 56 11.16 -5.32 -0.15
CA LEU A 56 10.32 -5.05 -1.31
C LEU A 56 10.93 -5.52 -2.64
N PRO A 57 12.22 -5.27 -2.96
CA PRO A 57 12.85 -5.85 -4.14
C PRO A 57 12.92 -7.38 -4.16
N LEU A 58 12.92 -8.04 -2.99
CA LEU A 58 12.98 -9.50 -2.91
C LEU A 58 11.66 -10.16 -3.36
N VAL A 59 10.52 -9.49 -3.14
CA VAL A 59 9.22 -9.97 -3.63
C VAL A 59 9.22 -10.17 -5.14
N TRP A 60 9.90 -9.28 -5.88
CA TRP A 60 9.99 -9.37 -7.35
C TRP A 60 10.95 -10.44 -7.87
N LYS A 61 11.65 -11.16 -6.99
CA LYS A 61 12.45 -12.33 -7.38
C LYS A 61 11.61 -13.59 -7.50
N LEU A 62 10.34 -13.56 -7.09
CA LEU A 62 9.43 -14.68 -7.31
C LEU A 62 9.22 -14.88 -8.81
N PRO A 63 9.31 -16.14 -9.31
CA PRO A 63 9.42 -16.43 -10.75
C PRO A 63 8.20 -16.03 -11.56
N PHE A 64 7.05 -15.83 -10.91
CA PHE A 64 5.80 -15.43 -11.55
C PHE A 64 5.51 -13.92 -11.47
N LEU A 65 6.38 -13.12 -10.78
CA LEU A 65 6.19 -11.68 -10.64
C LEU A 65 7.22 -10.91 -11.48
N LYS A 66 6.73 -9.87 -12.15
CA LYS A 66 7.57 -8.91 -12.87
C LYS A 66 7.47 -7.56 -12.19
N ARG A 67 8.62 -6.94 -11.94
CA ARG A 67 8.70 -5.67 -11.20
C ARG A 67 8.00 -4.53 -11.94
N VAL A 68 7.10 -3.86 -11.24
CA VAL A 68 6.39 -2.67 -11.71
C VAL A 68 6.81 -1.50 -10.83
N TRP A 69 7.70 -0.62 -11.33
CA TRP A 69 8.29 0.45 -10.55
C TRP A 69 7.29 1.46 -10.00
N SER A 70 6.17 1.68 -10.70
CA SER A 70 5.10 2.56 -10.22
C SER A 70 4.36 1.96 -9.02
N LEU A 71 4.20 0.63 -8.95
CA LEU A 71 3.70 -0.06 -7.76
C LEU A 71 4.68 0.07 -6.59
N ASP A 72 5.97 -0.10 -6.83
CA ASP A 72 6.99 0.09 -5.81
C ASP A 72 6.95 1.51 -5.21
N CYS A 73 6.78 2.53 -6.05
CA CYS A 73 6.63 3.91 -5.57
C CYS A 73 5.40 4.07 -4.66
N LEU A 74 4.27 3.47 -5.06
CA LEU A 74 3.03 3.54 -4.29
C LEU A 74 3.16 2.81 -2.96
N ILE A 75 3.69 1.57 -2.99
CA ILE A 75 3.89 0.75 -1.79
C ILE A 75 4.85 1.44 -0.83
N LEU A 76 6.03 1.85 -1.31
CA LEU A 76 7.04 2.48 -0.45
C LEU A 76 6.58 3.83 0.09
N GLY A 77 5.82 4.61 -0.72
CA GLY A 77 5.21 5.87 -0.30
C GLY A 77 4.20 5.68 0.82
N PHE A 78 3.32 4.67 0.71
CA PHE A 78 2.38 4.34 1.78
C PHE A 78 3.11 3.84 3.04
N VAL A 79 4.07 2.93 2.88
CA VAL A 79 4.88 2.43 4.01
C VAL A 79 5.65 3.55 4.69
N PHE A 80 6.14 4.54 3.92
CA PHE A 80 6.79 5.71 4.49
C PHE A 80 5.87 6.51 5.42
N LEU A 81 4.62 6.71 5.04
CA LEU A 81 3.64 7.37 5.90
C LEU A 81 3.30 6.53 7.14
N ALA A 82 3.01 5.25 6.95
CA ALA A 82 2.56 4.39 8.04
C ALA A 82 3.68 4.02 9.02
N TYR A 83 4.89 3.73 8.55
CA TYR A 83 5.92 3.15 9.41
C TYR A 83 7.00 4.16 9.85
N PRO A 84 7.85 4.76 8.98
CA PRO A 84 8.77 5.81 9.41
C PRO A 84 8.09 6.99 10.11
N LEU A 85 7.07 7.57 9.51
CA LEU A 85 6.39 8.72 10.11
C LEU A 85 5.44 8.30 11.24
N GLY A 86 4.62 7.27 11.02
CA GLY A 86 3.65 6.82 12.01
C GLY A 86 4.31 6.27 13.26
N SER A 87 5.16 5.23 13.10
CA SER A 87 5.70 4.47 14.21
C SER A 87 7.11 4.92 14.66
N CYS A 88 8.03 5.28 13.71
CA CYS A 88 9.38 5.64 14.11
C CYS A 88 9.48 7.09 14.61
N VAL A 89 8.79 8.04 13.97
CA VAL A 89 8.65 9.43 14.43
C VAL A 89 7.56 9.54 15.51
N ASP A 90 6.74 8.49 15.64
CA ASP A 90 5.66 8.38 16.64
C ASP A 90 4.49 9.33 16.39
N LEU A 91 4.20 9.68 15.09
CA LEU A 91 3.07 10.54 14.74
C LEU A 91 1.72 9.94 15.13
N PHE A 92 1.61 8.63 15.21
CA PHE A 92 0.43 7.96 15.75
C PHE A 92 0.10 8.41 17.18
N TYR A 93 1.11 8.76 17.95
CA TYR A 93 0.95 9.23 19.32
C TYR A 93 0.87 10.76 19.42
N TRP A 94 1.77 11.47 18.70
CA TRP A 94 1.92 12.92 18.81
C TRP A 94 0.85 13.73 18.08
N LEU A 95 0.34 13.20 16.95
CA LEU A 95 -0.60 13.94 16.11
C LEU A 95 -2.00 13.33 16.20
N PRO A 96 -2.93 13.96 16.94
CA PRO A 96 -4.30 13.45 17.04
C PRO A 96 -4.94 13.25 15.66
N GLY A 97 -5.51 12.09 15.45
CA GLY A 97 -6.17 11.72 14.19
C GLY A 97 -5.24 11.24 13.07
N TYR A 98 -3.91 11.28 13.23
CA TYR A 98 -2.97 10.76 12.23
C TYR A 98 -3.24 9.27 11.92
N ASP A 99 -3.52 8.51 12.95
CA ASP A 99 -3.89 7.13 12.89
C ASP A 99 -5.11 6.88 11.97
N LYS A 100 -6.19 7.62 12.19
CA LYS A 100 -7.40 7.53 11.36
C LYS A 100 -7.17 7.96 9.91
N VAL A 101 -6.28 8.94 9.68
CA VAL A 101 -5.85 9.32 8.32
C VAL A 101 -5.04 8.20 7.68
N ALA A 102 -4.10 7.58 8.39
CA ALA A 102 -3.32 6.47 7.89
C ALA A 102 -4.21 5.27 7.52
N HIS A 103 -5.19 4.92 8.36
CA HIS A 103 -6.16 3.85 8.07
C HIS A 103 -7.09 4.19 6.90
N THR A 104 -7.52 5.44 6.75
CA THR A 104 -8.30 5.89 5.58
C THR A 104 -7.48 5.76 4.29
N LEU A 105 -6.22 6.17 4.30
CA LEU A 105 -5.31 6.03 3.17
C LEU A 105 -4.99 4.56 2.88
N SER A 106 -4.88 3.71 3.92
CA SER A 106 -4.68 2.27 3.74
C SER A 106 -5.84 1.63 2.98
N GLY A 107 -7.08 2.00 3.30
CA GLY A 107 -8.26 1.54 2.57
C GLY A 107 -8.23 1.92 1.09
N THR A 108 -7.88 3.17 0.79
CA THR A 108 -7.68 3.64 -0.58
C THR A 108 -6.58 2.84 -1.29
N PHE A 109 -5.45 2.63 -0.63
CA PHE A 109 -4.30 1.90 -1.15
C PHE A 109 -4.63 0.42 -1.41
N VAL A 110 -5.20 -0.27 -0.41
CA VAL A 110 -5.56 -1.69 -0.52
C VAL A 110 -6.61 -1.89 -1.61
N SER A 111 -7.61 -0.99 -1.72
CA SER A 111 -8.62 -1.10 -2.77
C SER A 111 -8.02 -1.01 -4.17
N LEU A 112 -7.00 -0.18 -4.38
CA LEU A 112 -6.29 -0.09 -5.65
C LEU A 112 -5.49 -1.36 -5.95
N LEU A 113 -4.79 -1.91 -4.96
CA LEU A 113 -4.08 -3.19 -5.12
C LEU A 113 -5.05 -4.33 -5.40
N ALA A 114 -6.20 -4.36 -4.71
CA ALA A 114 -7.27 -5.33 -4.95
C ALA A 114 -7.81 -5.23 -6.37
N LEU A 115 -8.02 -4.02 -6.89
CA LEU A 115 -8.44 -3.82 -8.28
C LEU A 115 -7.40 -4.35 -9.27
N ILE A 116 -6.12 -4.06 -9.05
CA ILE A 116 -5.03 -4.59 -9.88
C ILE A 116 -5.03 -6.12 -9.85
N LEU A 117 -5.14 -6.71 -8.66
CA LEU A 117 -5.22 -8.14 -8.48
C LEU A 117 -6.45 -8.73 -9.22
N TYR A 118 -7.61 -8.07 -9.12
CA TYR A 118 -8.80 -8.47 -9.85
C TYR A 118 -8.57 -8.51 -11.37
N TYR A 119 -7.92 -7.48 -11.94
CA TYR A 119 -7.52 -7.47 -13.34
C TYR A 119 -6.61 -8.65 -13.70
N CYS A 120 -5.65 -8.96 -12.83
CA CYS A 120 -4.72 -10.06 -13.05
C CYS A 120 -5.40 -11.43 -13.01
N LEU A 121 -6.37 -11.61 -12.11
CA LEU A 121 -7.09 -12.89 -11.93
C LEU A 121 -8.18 -13.12 -12.98
N LYS A 122 -8.75 -12.05 -13.53
CA LYS A 122 -9.83 -12.16 -14.48
C LYS A 122 -9.34 -12.64 -15.86
N PRO A 123 -9.99 -13.64 -16.48
CA PRO A 123 -9.74 -13.99 -17.87
C PRO A 123 -9.92 -12.79 -18.80
N GLY A 124 -8.98 -12.58 -19.71
CA GLY A 124 -8.97 -11.43 -20.61
C GLY A 124 -8.48 -10.11 -19.99
N HIS A 125 -8.13 -10.10 -18.69
CA HIS A 125 -7.53 -8.97 -17.98
C HIS A 125 -8.18 -7.61 -18.25
N ALA A 126 -9.52 -7.59 -18.39
CA ALA A 126 -10.32 -6.41 -18.66
C ALA A 126 -11.57 -6.40 -17.77
N ILE A 127 -12.02 -5.22 -17.36
CA ILE A 127 -13.23 -5.05 -16.55
C ILE A 127 -14.30 -4.41 -17.45
N GLY A 128 -15.27 -5.21 -17.85
CA GLY A 128 -16.44 -4.75 -18.59
C GLY A 128 -17.48 -4.11 -17.66
N ARG A 129 -18.54 -3.54 -18.26
CA ARG A 129 -19.59 -2.88 -17.50
C ARG A 129 -20.28 -3.81 -16.47
N ARG A 130 -20.45 -5.10 -16.82
CA ARG A 130 -21.08 -6.11 -15.95
C ARG A 130 -20.18 -6.54 -14.77
N ASP A 131 -18.87 -6.36 -14.91
CA ASP A 131 -17.91 -6.78 -13.90
C ASP A 131 -17.70 -5.74 -12.79
N LYS A 132 -18.17 -4.49 -13.02
CA LYS A 132 -17.91 -3.39 -12.08
C LYS A 132 -18.47 -3.67 -10.68
N ALA A 133 -19.62 -4.30 -10.58
CA ALA A 133 -20.22 -4.66 -9.31
C ALA A 133 -19.36 -5.69 -8.55
N LEU A 134 -18.87 -6.72 -9.26
CA LEU A 134 -18.01 -7.75 -8.66
C LEU A 134 -16.63 -7.18 -8.29
N ALA A 135 -16.04 -6.34 -9.14
CA ALA A 135 -14.79 -5.65 -8.83
C ALA A 135 -14.93 -4.74 -7.59
N THR A 136 -16.07 -4.02 -7.48
CA THR A 136 -16.38 -3.20 -6.30
C THR A 136 -16.49 -4.05 -5.04
N ALA A 137 -17.23 -5.15 -5.08
CA ALA A 137 -17.34 -6.07 -3.95
C ALA A 137 -15.98 -6.64 -3.57
N PHE A 138 -15.16 -7.03 -4.54
CA PHE A 138 -13.81 -7.53 -4.31
C PHE A 138 -12.91 -6.50 -3.62
N MET A 139 -12.95 -5.24 -4.06
CA MET A 139 -12.20 -4.14 -3.43
C MET A 139 -12.61 -3.92 -1.97
N ILE A 140 -13.91 -3.91 -1.69
CA ILE A 140 -14.43 -3.70 -0.32
C ILE A 140 -14.06 -4.88 0.58
N LEU A 141 -14.30 -6.11 0.13
CA LEU A 141 -14.00 -7.31 0.92
C LEU A 141 -12.50 -7.46 1.18
N ALA A 142 -11.65 -7.20 0.18
CA ALA A 142 -10.21 -7.24 0.35
C ALA A 142 -9.73 -6.18 1.36
N SER A 143 -10.29 -4.98 1.31
CA SER A 143 -9.94 -3.91 2.25
C SER A 143 -10.34 -4.25 3.69
N ILE A 144 -11.56 -4.75 3.90
CA ILE A 144 -12.02 -5.19 5.23
C ILE A 144 -11.15 -6.35 5.74
N ALA A 145 -10.83 -7.32 4.87
CA ALA A 145 -9.98 -8.44 5.25
C ALA A 145 -8.58 -7.98 5.67
N VAL A 146 -7.96 -7.06 4.90
CA VAL A 146 -6.62 -6.53 5.24
C VAL A 146 -6.68 -5.70 6.52
N ALA A 147 -7.70 -4.87 6.71
CA ALA A 147 -7.89 -4.12 7.95
C ALA A 147 -8.03 -5.05 9.16
N GLY A 148 -8.85 -6.10 9.06
CA GLY A 148 -9.00 -7.08 10.14
C GLY A 148 -7.70 -7.86 10.42
N LEU A 149 -6.95 -8.24 9.39
CA LEU A 149 -5.64 -8.88 9.55
C LEU A 149 -4.62 -7.95 10.21
N TRP A 150 -4.70 -6.65 9.92
CA TRP A 150 -3.86 -5.65 10.57
C TRP A 150 -4.15 -5.56 12.07
N GLU A 151 -5.43 -5.47 12.46
CA GLU A 151 -5.83 -5.45 13.87
C GLU A 151 -5.41 -6.74 14.61
N ILE A 152 -5.54 -7.91 13.98
CA ILE A 152 -5.03 -9.17 14.52
C ILE A 152 -3.50 -9.11 14.70
N GLY A 153 -2.80 -8.51 13.74
CA GLY A 153 -1.36 -8.31 13.79
C GLY A 153 -0.94 -7.40 14.95
N GLU A 154 -1.64 -6.28 15.15
CA GLU A 154 -1.39 -5.36 16.27
C GLU A 154 -1.65 -6.03 17.62
N TYR A 155 -2.75 -6.78 17.73
CA TYR A 155 -3.05 -7.56 18.93
C TYR A 155 -1.93 -8.56 19.25
N ALA A 156 -1.50 -9.34 18.27
CA ALA A 156 -0.42 -10.31 18.45
C ALA A 156 0.92 -9.63 18.80
N LEU A 157 1.24 -8.54 18.12
CA LEU A 157 2.48 -7.79 18.34
C LEU A 157 2.48 -7.10 19.70
N ALA A 158 1.35 -6.56 20.16
CA ALA A 158 1.20 -5.96 21.49
C ALA A 158 1.62 -6.93 22.61
N GLY A 159 1.24 -8.22 22.47
CA GLY A 159 1.65 -9.27 23.42
C GLY A 159 3.16 -9.55 23.41
N VAL A 160 3.85 -9.30 22.29
CA VAL A 160 5.30 -9.52 22.16
C VAL A 160 6.09 -8.30 22.66
N VAL A 161 5.67 -7.09 22.29
CA VAL A 161 6.41 -5.86 22.60
C VAL A 161 6.02 -5.24 23.95
N GLY A 162 4.96 -5.74 24.59
CA GLY A 162 4.46 -5.22 25.86
C GLY A 162 3.91 -3.78 25.78
N ARG A 163 3.40 -3.37 24.60
CA ARG A 163 2.78 -2.07 24.37
C ARG A 163 1.34 -2.25 23.89
N ASP A 164 0.47 -1.36 24.34
CA ASP A 164 -0.94 -1.29 23.91
C ASP A 164 -1.04 -0.60 22.53
N LEU A 165 -0.80 -1.37 21.47
CA LEU A 165 -0.82 -0.84 20.11
C LEU A 165 -2.24 -0.47 19.65
N GLN A 166 -3.25 -1.21 20.13
CA GLN A 166 -4.67 -0.99 19.82
C GLN A 166 -5.34 -0.01 20.78
N ARG A 167 -4.60 0.60 21.72
CA ARG A 167 -5.11 1.51 22.76
C ARG A 167 -6.26 0.97 23.59
N VAL A 168 -6.32 -0.35 23.76
CA VAL A 168 -7.41 -1.05 24.49
C VAL A 168 -7.57 -0.53 25.92
N ALA A 169 -6.46 -0.16 26.57
CA ALA A 169 -6.49 0.37 27.93
C ALA A 169 -7.28 1.69 28.05
N ALA A 170 -7.26 2.53 26.99
CA ALA A 170 -7.94 3.82 26.97
C ALA A 170 -9.32 3.77 26.29
N THR A 171 -9.50 2.95 25.28
CA THR A 171 -10.66 3.01 24.36
C THR A 171 -11.46 1.70 24.28
N GLY A 172 -10.95 0.62 24.92
CA GLY A 172 -11.51 -0.71 24.74
C GLY A 172 -11.37 -1.15 23.28
N VAL A 173 -12.44 -1.70 22.70
CA VAL A 173 -12.47 -2.13 21.29
C VAL A 173 -12.70 -0.99 20.29
N ALA A 174 -12.98 0.23 20.79
CA ALA A 174 -13.46 1.32 19.95
C ALA A 174 -12.41 1.81 18.93
N ASP A 175 -11.13 1.81 19.30
CA ASP A 175 -10.04 2.24 18.39
C ASP A 175 -9.97 1.32 17.18
N SER A 176 -9.81 0.01 17.41
CA SER A 176 -9.77 -1.00 16.34
C SER A 176 -11.00 -0.99 15.44
N MET A 177 -12.20 -0.81 16.02
CA MET A 177 -13.42 -0.71 15.21
C MET A 177 -13.44 0.56 14.35
N GLN A 178 -13.00 1.69 14.89
CA GLN A 178 -12.89 2.94 14.13
C GLN A 178 -11.89 2.81 13.00
N ASP A 179 -10.76 2.15 13.20
CA ASP A 179 -9.73 1.92 12.19
C ASP A 179 -10.25 1.10 11.02
N MET A 180 -10.98 0.03 11.29
CA MET A 180 -11.67 -0.75 10.28
C MET A 180 -12.73 0.06 9.53
N ILE A 181 -13.50 0.91 10.25
CA ILE A 181 -14.53 1.77 9.65
C ILE A 181 -13.89 2.80 8.71
N VAL A 182 -12.88 3.55 9.17
CA VAL A 182 -12.26 4.60 8.34
C VAL A 182 -11.49 4.00 7.16
N CYS A 183 -10.89 2.82 7.31
CA CYS A 183 -10.30 2.05 6.21
C CYS A 183 -11.37 1.71 5.15
N THR A 184 -12.53 1.21 5.59
CA THR A 184 -13.66 0.91 4.69
C THR A 184 -14.19 2.16 4.00
N LEU A 185 -14.29 3.27 4.71
CA LEU A 185 -14.71 4.57 4.13
C LEU A 185 -13.70 5.07 3.08
N GLY A 186 -12.39 4.93 3.35
CA GLY A 186 -11.34 5.24 2.39
C GLY A 186 -11.46 4.40 1.11
N THR A 187 -11.79 3.12 1.25
CA THR A 187 -12.09 2.25 0.11
C THR A 187 -13.29 2.75 -0.68
N ILE A 188 -14.41 3.03 -0.02
CA ILE A 188 -15.64 3.49 -0.67
C ILE A 188 -15.39 4.80 -1.43
N ALA A 189 -14.65 5.73 -0.84
CA ALA A 189 -14.28 6.98 -1.49
C ALA A 189 -13.38 6.77 -2.73
N ALA A 190 -12.54 5.73 -2.74
CA ALA A 190 -11.65 5.40 -3.86
C ALA A 190 -12.36 4.69 -5.02
N ILE A 191 -13.48 3.99 -4.80
CA ILE A 191 -14.20 3.19 -5.81
C ILE A 191 -14.51 3.99 -7.09
N PRO A 192 -15.11 5.20 -7.05
CA PRO A 192 -15.45 5.92 -8.28
C PRO A 192 -14.21 6.25 -9.12
N VAL A 193 -13.11 6.61 -8.50
CA VAL A 193 -11.83 6.89 -9.18
C VAL A 193 -11.26 5.60 -9.76
N SER A 194 -11.24 4.54 -8.99
CA SER A 194 -10.71 3.24 -9.39
C SER A 194 -11.49 2.63 -10.55
N LEU A 195 -12.82 2.70 -10.55
CA LEU A 195 -13.64 2.20 -11.64
C LEU A 195 -13.57 3.05 -12.92
N ARG A 196 -13.27 4.36 -12.81
CA ARG A 196 -12.99 5.18 -13.99
C ARG A 196 -11.74 4.75 -14.74
N LEU A 197 -10.82 4.06 -14.07
CA LEU A 197 -9.62 3.48 -14.70
C LEU A 197 -10.01 2.38 -15.70
N SER A 198 -11.08 1.64 -15.43
CA SER A 198 -11.62 0.62 -16.35
C SER A 198 -12.23 1.20 -17.62
N ASP A 199 -12.62 2.49 -17.61
CA ASP A 199 -13.23 3.17 -18.74
C ASP A 199 -12.19 3.75 -19.73
N GLY A 200 -10.94 3.33 -19.66
CA GLY A 200 -9.88 3.72 -20.60
C GLY A 200 -9.35 5.15 -20.44
N LYS A 201 -9.78 5.88 -19.40
CA LYS A 201 -9.29 7.24 -19.15
C LYS A 201 -7.80 7.25 -18.86
N LYS A 202 -7.06 8.17 -19.48
CA LYS A 202 -5.63 8.34 -19.26
C LYS A 202 -5.37 8.90 -17.87
N GLY A 203 -4.38 8.36 -17.16
CA GLY A 203 -3.96 8.82 -15.84
C GLY A 203 -2.83 7.95 -15.28
N VAL A 204 -2.21 8.41 -14.20
CA VAL A 204 -1.10 7.68 -13.54
C VAL A 204 -1.54 6.29 -13.11
N LEU A 205 -2.69 6.19 -12.44
CA LEU A 205 -3.24 4.91 -11.98
C LEU A 205 -3.63 3.98 -13.14
N SER A 206 -4.24 4.52 -14.20
CA SER A 206 -4.55 3.73 -15.41
C SER A 206 -3.29 3.18 -16.06
N ASN A 207 -2.24 3.99 -16.15
CA ASN A 207 -0.95 3.54 -16.67
C ASN A 207 -0.33 2.46 -15.77
N MET A 208 -0.46 2.56 -14.46
CA MET A 208 0.05 1.57 -13.52
C MET A 208 -0.66 0.21 -13.69
N VAL A 209 -1.98 0.19 -13.82
CA VAL A 209 -2.75 -1.02 -14.13
C VAL A 209 -2.32 -1.61 -15.48
N LYS A 210 -2.27 -0.79 -16.52
CA LYS A 210 -1.85 -1.20 -17.87
C LYS A 210 -0.42 -1.75 -17.87
N ASP A 211 0.50 -1.09 -17.20
CA ASP A 211 1.89 -1.50 -17.10
C ASP A 211 2.01 -2.85 -16.39
N THR A 212 1.23 -3.06 -15.31
CA THR A 212 1.18 -4.33 -14.58
C THR A 212 0.69 -5.45 -15.48
N ILE A 213 -0.43 -5.26 -16.19
CA ILE A 213 -0.98 -6.26 -17.10
C ILE A 213 -0.01 -6.54 -18.24
N CYS A 214 0.51 -5.51 -18.89
CA CYS A 214 1.41 -5.64 -20.03
C CYS A 214 2.71 -6.37 -19.66
N LEU A 215 3.28 -6.07 -18.49
CA LEU A 215 4.50 -6.74 -18.02
C LEU A 215 4.27 -8.20 -17.68
N HIS A 216 3.14 -8.58 -17.07
CA HIS A 216 2.89 -9.94 -16.63
C HIS A 216 2.31 -10.85 -17.72
N PHE A 217 1.42 -10.31 -18.55
CA PHE A 217 0.64 -11.10 -19.52
C PHE A 217 0.94 -10.77 -20.99
N GLY A 218 1.80 -9.78 -21.26
CA GLY A 218 2.13 -9.30 -22.61
C GLY A 218 1.12 -8.27 -23.15
N GLU A 219 1.37 -7.81 -24.38
CA GLU A 219 0.43 -6.91 -25.06
C GLU A 219 -0.84 -7.70 -25.42
N GLN A 220 -1.93 -7.41 -24.75
CA GLN A 220 -3.22 -7.82 -25.27
C GLN A 220 -3.54 -6.88 -26.45
N THR A 221 -3.60 -7.44 -27.63
CA THR A 221 -4.18 -6.77 -28.79
C THR A 221 -5.59 -6.28 -28.39
N GLU A 222 -5.87 -5.00 -28.62
CA GLU A 222 -7.20 -4.42 -28.57
C GLU A 222 -8.09 -5.08 -29.65
N THR A 223 -8.45 -6.31 -29.45
CA THR A 223 -9.43 -7.03 -30.27
C THR A 223 -10.46 -7.61 -29.33
N GLN A 224 -11.43 -6.78 -28.99
CA GLN A 224 -12.84 -7.12 -28.81
C GLN A 224 -13.60 -5.90 -28.32
N GLY A 225 -13.73 -4.92 -29.20
CA GLY A 225 -14.86 -4.01 -29.20
C GLY A 225 -15.86 -4.51 -30.24
N VAL A 226 -16.84 -5.23 -29.80
CA VAL A 226 -18.17 -5.30 -30.41
C VAL A 226 -19.18 -5.50 -29.28
#